data_d2523e3c485c9b4532ded202259eddb1
#
_entry.id   d2523e3c485c9b4532ded202259eddb1
#
_cell.length_a   1.000
_cell.length_b   1.000
_cell.length_c   1.000
_cell.angle_alpha   90.00
_cell.angle_beta   90.00
_cell.angle_gamma   90.00
#
_symmetry.space_group_name_H-M   'P 1'
#
loop_
_entity.id
_entity.type
_entity.pdbx_description
1 polymer ?
#
loop_
_entity_poly.entity_id
_entity_poly.type
_entity_poly.pdbx_seq_one_letter_code
_entity_poly.pdbx_strand_id
1 'polypeptide(L)'
;YATDNNFLGAKVYDQAKAKMQRPAAMALLRAHQQLSKQGLGLKVFDAYRPWSVTKVFWDATPSHLKHFVANPANGSRHNRGCAVDLTLYDLATGEEHARAYPDYPGGTSRQRYYREILRRAMEAQGFAVYEHEWWHFDFAEWRAYPIGNVPF
;
A
#
# COMPACT_ATOMS: atom_id res chain seq x y z
N TYR A 1 -7.34 7.50 -4.84
CA TYR A 1 -8.78 7.34 -4.54
C TYR A 1 -9.49 8.66 -4.17
N ALA A 2 -8.75 9.76 -4.04
CA ALA A 2 -9.32 11.11 -3.90
C ALA A 2 -9.68 11.77 -5.24
N THR A 3 -9.51 11.08 -6.35
CA THR A 3 -9.94 11.43 -7.71
C THR A 3 -10.63 10.22 -8.34
N ASP A 4 -11.20 10.38 -9.51
CA ASP A 4 -11.81 9.33 -10.34
C ASP A 4 -10.76 8.49 -11.11
N ASN A 5 -9.50 8.90 -11.12
CA ASN A 5 -8.39 8.14 -11.73
C ASN A 5 -8.01 6.91 -10.89
N ASN A 6 -8.92 5.95 -10.79
CA ASN A 6 -8.78 4.69 -10.11
C ASN A 6 -9.67 3.62 -10.77
N PHE A 7 -9.57 2.36 -10.33
CA PHE A 7 -10.31 1.24 -10.95
C PHE A 7 -11.85 1.33 -10.81
N LEU A 8 -12.36 2.16 -9.89
CA LEU A 8 -13.80 2.41 -9.74
C LEU A 8 -14.32 3.45 -10.72
N GLY A 9 -13.44 4.31 -11.30
CA GLY A 9 -13.83 5.48 -12.04
C GLY A 9 -14.59 6.53 -11.20
N ALA A 10 -14.43 6.48 -9.88
CA ALA A 10 -15.15 7.35 -8.94
C ALA A 10 -14.27 7.72 -7.74
N LYS A 11 -14.45 8.94 -7.23
CA LYS A 11 -13.83 9.42 -6.01
C LYS A 11 -14.46 8.74 -4.78
N VAL A 12 -13.62 8.22 -3.86
CA VAL A 12 -14.05 7.58 -2.60
C VAL A 12 -13.41 8.16 -1.35
N TYR A 13 -12.42 9.05 -1.47
CA TYR A 13 -11.85 9.84 -0.39
C TYR A 13 -12.06 11.32 -0.63
N ASP A 14 -12.37 12.08 0.42
CA ASP A 14 -12.54 13.54 0.29
C ASP A 14 -11.19 14.25 0.13
N GLN A 15 -10.13 13.68 0.69
CA GLN A 15 -8.80 14.27 0.68
C GLN A 15 -7.73 13.26 0.26
N ALA A 16 -6.74 13.72 -0.49
CA ALA A 16 -5.56 12.93 -0.85
C ALA A 16 -4.55 12.90 0.33
N LYS A 17 -4.91 12.21 1.40
CA LYS A 17 -4.09 12.07 2.62
C LYS A 17 -3.85 10.61 2.95
N ALA A 18 -2.59 10.22 3.14
CA ALA A 18 -2.23 8.93 3.70
C ALA A 18 -2.26 9.00 5.23
N LYS A 19 -3.22 8.31 5.86
CA LYS A 19 -3.33 8.18 7.31
C LYS A 19 -2.93 6.79 7.74
N MET A 20 -2.27 6.65 8.88
CA MET A 20 -1.86 5.37 9.46
C MET A 20 -1.89 5.45 10.99
N GLN A 21 -1.86 4.30 11.65
CA GLN A 21 -1.51 4.24 13.08
C GLN A 21 -0.12 4.84 13.29
N ARG A 22 0.06 5.57 14.38
CA ARG A 22 1.30 6.32 14.64
C ARG A 22 2.56 5.43 14.58
N PRO A 23 2.62 4.23 15.19
CA PRO A 23 3.79 3.37 15.08
C PRO A 23 4.09 2.95 13.63
N ALA A 24 3.07 2.58 12.85
CA ALA A 24 3.21 2.23 11.45
C ALA A 24 3.68 3.42 10.60
N ALA A 25 3.13 4.63 10.82
CA ALA A 25 3.56 5.85 10.15
C ALA A 25 5.02 6.20 10.44
N MET A 26 5.45 6.05 11.70
CA MET A 26 6.85 6.29 12.09
C MET A 26 7.80 5.25 11.49
N ALA A 27 7.37 3.99 11.38
CA ALA A 27 8.12 2.94 10.70
C ALA A 27 8.28 3.24 9.20
N LEU A 28 7.19 3.65 8.54
CA LEU A 28 7.20 4.07 7.13
C LEU A 28 8.14 5.27 6.90
N LEU A 29 8.12 6.25 7.80
CA LEU A 29 9.01 7.40 7.71
C LEU A 29 10.49 6.99 7.81
N ARG A 30 10.84 6.05 8.70
CA ARG A 30 12.22 5.53 8.79
C ARG A 30 12.64 4.79 7.51
N ALA A 31 11.75 3.97 6.92
CA ALA A 31 12.00 3.33 5.64
C ALA A 31 12.25 4.38 4.53
N HIS A 32 11.43 5.42 4.47
CA HIS A 32 11.61 6.53 3.53
C HIS A 32 12.95 7.25 3.73
N GLN A 33 13.33 7.58 4.97
CA GLN A 33 14.61 8.22 5.28
C GLN A 33 15.83 7.36 4.85
N GLN A 34 15.74 6.04 4.99
CA GLN A 34 16.76 5.11 4.53
C GLN A 34 16.87 5.10 3.00
N LEU A 35 15.73 5.04 2.30
CA LEU A 35 15.66 5.03 0.84
C LEU A 35 16.09 6.37 0.23
N SER A 36 15.76 7.48 0.87
CA SER A 36 16.16 8.83 0.41
C SER A 36 17.67 9.03 0.33
N LYS A 37 18.44 8.36 1.18
CA LYS A 37 19.92 8.35 1.11
C LYS A 37 20.44 7.68 -0.17
N GLN A 38 19.60 6.91 -0.84
CA GLN A 38 19.90 6.24 -2.10
C GLN A 38 19.24 6.93 -3.30
N GLY A 39 18.70 8.15 -3.13
CA GLY A 39 18.00 8.90 -4.17
C GLY A 39 16.59 8.39 -4.47
N LEU A 40 15.99 7.55 -3.59
CA LEU A 40 14.69 6.93 -3.80
C LEU A 40 13.63 7.50 -2.86
N GLY A 41 12.43 7.77 -3.39
CA GLY A 41 11.27 8.21 -2.65
C GLY A 41 10.18 7.13 -2.60
N LEU A 42 9.26 7.24 -1.62
CA LEU A 42 8.07 6.41 -1.51
C LEU A 42 6.85 7.16 -2.06
N LYS A 43 6.17 6.59 -3.04
CA LYS A 43 4.88 7.07 -3.53
C LYS A 43 3.77 6.18 -2.97
N VAL A 44 2.94 6.74 -2.09
CA VAL A 44 1.83 6.04 -1.45
C VAL A 44 0.59 6.11 -2.33
N PHE A 45 -0.01 4.97 -2.61
CA PHE A 45 -1.27 4.84 -3.35
C PHE A 45 -2.48 4.77 -2.42
N ASP A 46 -2.34 4.04 -1.29
CA ASP A 46 -3.36 3.88 -0.27
C ASP A 46 -2.73 3.56 1.10
N ALA A 47 -3.42 3.93 2.19
CA ALA A 47 -2.99 3.66 3.54
C ALA A 47 -4.20 3.27 4.41
N TYR A 48 -4.61 4.06 5.41
CA TYR A 48 -5.86 3.81 6.09
C TYR A 48 -7.03 3.93 5.10
N ARG A 49 -7.84 2.89 5.05
CA ARG A 49 -9.06 2.82 4.23
C ARG A 49 -10.25 2.60 5.17
N PRO A 50 -11.25 3.49 5.22
CA PRO A 50 -12.47 3.23 5.96
C PRO A 50 -13.10 1.90 5.54
N TRP A 51 -13.70 1.17 6.47
CA TRP A 51 -14.34 -0.11 6.17
C TRP A 51 -15.41 0.01 5.08
N SER A 52 -16.19 1.10 5.09
CA SER A 52 -17.19 1.40 4.04
C SER A 52 -16.58 1.44 2.63
N VAL A 53 -15.36 1.97 2.50
CA VAL A 53 -14.65 2.00 1.21
C VAL A 53 -14.17 0.60 0.81
N THR A 54 -13.74 -0.25 1.76
CA THR A 54 -13.45 -1.66 1.48
C THR A 54 -14.69 -2.38 0.95
N LYS A 55 -15.87 -2.07 1.50
CA LYS A 55 -17.13 -2.62 0.99
C LYS A 55 -17.44 -2.14 -0.43
N VAL A 56 -17.23 -0.86 -0.74
CA VAL A 56 -17.37 -0.32 -2.10
C VAL A 56 -16.44 -1.05 -3.07
N PHE A 57 -15.17 -1.27 -2.72
CA PHE A 57 -14.23 -2.01 -3.55
C PHE A 57 -14.71 -3.43 -3.80
N TRP A 58 -15.16 -4.11 -2.75
CA TRP A 58 -15.69 -5.47 -2.84
C TRP A 58 -16.91 -5.54 -3.75
N ASP A 59 -17.90 -4.65 -3.57
CA ASP A 59 -19.14 -4.66 -4.34
C ASP A 59 -18.89 -4.35 -5.84
N ALA A 60 -17.96 -3.45 -6.13
CA ALA A 60 -17.61 -3.07 -7.50
C ALA A 60 -16.73 -4.11 -8.24
N THR A 61 -16.06 -5.01 -7.50
CA THR A 61 -15.15 -5.98 -8.10
C THR A 61 -15.91 -7.21 -8.62
N PRO A 62 -15.73 -7.61 -9.89
CA PRO A 62 -16.31 -8.84 -10.42
C PRO A 62 -15.95 -10.08 -9.60
N SER A 63 -16.81 -11.08 -9.56
CA SER A 63 -16.66 -12.27 -8.70
C SER A 63 -15.33 -13.02 -8.91
N HIS A 64 -14.86 -13.11 -10.16
CA HIS A 64 -13.61 -13.81 -10.50
C HIS A 64 -12.35 -13.02 -10.11
N LEU A 65 -12.48 -11.72 -9.76
CA LEU A 65 -11.38 -10.84 -9.33
C LEU A 65 -11.42 -10.53 -7.83
N LYS A 66 -12.38 -11.09 -7.07
CA LYS A 66 -12.54 -10.77 -5.65
C LYS A 66 -11.36 -11.17 -4.76
N HIS A 67 -10.47 -12.03 -5.26
CA HIS A 67 -9.24 -12.38 -4.56
C HIS A 67 -8.21 -11.22 -4.50
N PHE A 68 -8.40 -10.15 -5.31
CA PHE A 68 -7.59 -8.93 -5.26
C PHE A 68 -8.14 -7.87 -4.30
N VAL A 69 -9.26 -8.10 -3.64
CA VAL A 69 -9.87 -7.15 -2.71
C VAL A 69 -10.23 -7.82 -1.40
N ALA A 70 -10.03 -7.13 -0.29
CA ALA A 70 -10.34 -7.68 1.01
C ALA A 70 -11.85 -7.91 1.17
N ASN A 71 -12.24 -9.08 1.68
CA ASN A 71 -13.63 -9.36 2.04
C ASN A 71 -14.03 -8.49 3.24
N PRO A 72 -15.04 -7.61 3.12
CA PRO A 72 -15.46 -6.73 4.20
C PRO A 72 -15.95 -7.49 5.45
N ALA A 73 -16.41 -8.73 5.33
CA ALA A 73 -16.77 -9.55 6.48
C ALA A 73 -15.59 -9.84 7.42
N ASN A 74 -14.37 -9.90 6.87
CA ASN A 74 -13.12 -10.10 7.62
C ASN A 74 -12.40 -8.79 7.93
N GLY A 75 -12.76 -7.72 7.24
CA GLY A 75 -12.04 -6.46 7.23
C GLY A 75 -10.69 -6.54 6.53
N SER A 76 -9.98 -5.42 6.52
CA SER A 76 -8.66 -5.27 5.92
C SER A 76 -7.68 -4.69 6.94
N ARG A 77 -6.38 -4.93 6.76
CA ARG A 77 -5.35 -4.24 7.56
C ARG A 77 -5.29 -2.75 7.23
N HIS A 78 -5.71 -2.35 6.02
CA HIS A 78 -5.98 -0.95 5.71
C HIS A 78 -7.05 -0.33 6.62
N ASN A 79 -8.12 -1.08 6.95
CA ASN A 79 -9.15 -0.58 7.87
C ASN A 79 -8.62 -0.35 9.30
N ARG A 80 -7.48 -0.94 9.63
CA ARG A 80 -6.81 -0.78 10.92
C ARG A 80 -5.75 0.32 10.91
N GLY A 81 -5.50 0.96 9.76
CA GLY A 81 -4.40 1.91 9.56
C GLY A 81 -3.02 1.28 9.66
N CYS A 82 -2.92 -0.01 9.36
CA CYS A 82 -1.71 -0.82 9.50
C CYS A 82 -1.27 -1.49 8.19
N ALA A 83 -1.81 -1.07 7.05
CA ALA A 83 -1.34 -1.45 5.74
C ALA A 83 -1.07 -0.21 4.89
N VAL A 84 -0.19 -0.35 3.92
CA VAL A 84 0.14 0.69 2.95
C VAL A 84 0.42 0.07 1.60
N ASP A 85 -0.18 0.65 0.56
CA ASP A 85 0.09 0.37 -0.84
C ASP A 85 1.01 1.47 -1.38
N LEU A 86 2.17 1.10 -1.91
CA LEU A 86 3.18 2.08 -2.32
C LEU A 86 4.14 1.54 -3.38
N THR A 87 4.88 2.46 -4.00
CA THR A 87 6.00 2.14 -4.90
C THR A 87 7.20 3.03 -4.62
N LEU A 88 8.33 2.70 -5.26
CA LEU A 88 9.50 3.56 -5.32
C LEU A 88 9.42 4.51 -6.52
N TYR A 89 9.98 5.70 -6.35
CA TYR A 89 10.28 6.60 -7.45
C TYR A 89 11.66 7.23 -7.26
N ASP A 90 12.29 7.62 -8.34
CA ASP A 90 13.55 8.35 -8.35
C ASP A 90 13.32 9.80 -7.94
N LEU A 91 14.04 10.29 -6.92
CA LEU A 91 13.88 11.66 -6.39
C LEU A 91 14.32 12.74 -7.36
N ALA A 92 15.25 12.45 -8.28
CA ALA A 92 15.76 13.41 -9.23
C ALA A 92 14.87 13.52 -10.48
N THR A 93 14.28 12.40 -10.93
CA THR A 93 13.53 12.34 -12.19
C THR A 93 12.02 12.22 -12.00
N GLY A 94 11.56 11.74 -10.82
CA GLY A 94 10.17 11.41 -10.57
C GLY A 94 9.70 10.10 -11.23
N GLU A 95 10.60 9.34 -11.88
CA GLU A 95 10.25 8.07 -12.53
C GLU A 95 9.89 6.99 -11.50
N GLU A 96 8.75 6.32 -11.70
CA GLU A 96 8.32 5.19 -10.87
C GLU A 96 9.03 3.88 -11.27
N HIS A 97 9.52 3.10 -10.28
CA HIS A 97 10.44 1.99 -10.54
C HIS A 97 9.84 0.58 -10.49
N ALA A 98 8.60 0.38 -10.05
CA ALA A 98 8.10 -0.98 -9.90
C ALA A 98 6.68 -1.19 -10.41
N ARG A 99 6.52 -2.21 -11.26
CA ARG A 99 5.23 -2.77 -11.68
C ARG A 99 5.40 -4.29 -11.82
N ALA A 100 4.89 -5.12 -10.90
CA ALA A 100 4.59 -6.56 -10.98
C ALA A 100 4.50 -7.23 -9.59
N TYR A 101 4.08 -8.52 -9.52
CA TYR A 101 4.00 -9.30 -8.27
C TYR A 101 5.39 -9.48 -7.61
N PRO A 102 5.47 -9.67 -6.25
CA PRO A 102 6.74 -9.79 -5.53
C PRO A 102 7.68 -10.87 -6.11
N ASP A 103 7.15 -12.05 -6.35
CA ASP A 103 7.88 -13.20 -6.90
C ASP A 103 7.58 -13.43 -8.39
N TYR A 104 7.00 -12.43 -9.08
CA TYR A 104 6.76 -12.54 -10.52
C TYR A 104 8.10 -12.72 -11.26
N PRO A 105 8.33 -13.88 -11.89
CA PRO A 105 9.59 -14.17 -12.58
C PRO A 105 9.79 -13.28 -13.80
N GLY A 106 8.72 -12.67 -14.30
CA GLY A 106 8.75 -11.67 -15.36
C GLY A 106 9.18 -10.29 -14.88
N GLY A 107 9.11 -9.33 -15.79
CA GLY A 107 9.64 -7.98 -15.59
C GLY A 107 11.15 -7.91 -15.83
N THR A 108 11.66 -6.69 -15.94
CA THR A 108 13.09 -6.44 -16.17
C THR A 108 13.90 -6.69 -14.90
N SER A 109 15.21 -6.96 -15.05
CA SER A 109 16.12 -7.06 -13.90
C SER A 109 16.11 -5.79 -13.04
N ARG A 110 15.94 -4.61 -13.67
CA ARG A 110 15.79 -3.32 -12.98
C ARG A 110 14.54 -3.30 -12.08
N GLN A 111 13.40 -3.79 -12.56
CA GLN A 111 12.16 -3.84 -11.79
C GLN A 111 12.27 -4.79 -10.59
N ARG A 112 12.87 -5.97 -10.78
CA ARG A 112 13.14 -6.92 -9.68
C ARG A 112 14.07 -6.31 -8.63
N TYR A 113 15.12 -5.63 -9.06
CA TYR A 113 16.07 -4.94 -8.18
C TYR A 113 15.38 -3.90 -7.28
N TYR A 114 14.53 -3.04 -7.84
CA TYR A 114 13.83 -2.01 -7.05
C TYR A 114 12.75 -2.59 -6.12
N ARG A 115 12.08 -3.68 -6.52
CA ARG A 115 11.16 -4.40 -5.61
C ARG A 115 11.92 -4.96 -4.39
N GLU A 116 13.06 -5.54 -4.60
CA GLU A 116 13.88 -6.08 -3.52
C GLU A 116 14.42 -4.97 -2.59
N ILE A 117 14.83 -3.83 -3.13
CA ILE A 117 15.20 -2.66 -2.31
C ILE A 117 14.03 -2.21 -1.45
N LEU A 118 12.85 -2.05 -2.05
CA LEU A 118 11.63 -1.66 -1.33
C LEU A 118 11.31 -2.66 -0.23
N ARG A 119 11.25 -3.94 -0.57
CA ARG A 119 10.95 -5.01 0.36
C ARG A 119 11.88 -4.98 1.57
N ARG A 120 13.20 -4.96 1.36
CA ARG A 120 14.18 -4.92 2.45
C ARG A 120 14.04 -3.69 3.33
N ALA A 121 13.82 -2.52 2.74
CA ALA A 121 13.65 -1.28 3.50
C ALA A 121 12.39 -1.32 4.38
N MET A 122 11.30 -1.88 3.88
CA MET A 122 10.05 -2.01 4.61
C MET A 122 10.13 -3.09 5.69
N GLU A 123 10.67 -4.27 5.38
CA GLU A 123 10.85 -5.38 6.33
C GLU A 123 11.77 -4.99 7.50
N ALA A 124 12.83 -4.23 7.25
CA ALA A 124 13.70 -3.68 8.30
C ALA A 124 12.98 -2.74 9.28
N GLN A 125 11.81 -2.25 8.93
CA GLN A 125 10.97 -1.37 9.77
C GLN A 125 9.72 -2.06 10.31
N GLY A 126 9.63 -3.41 10.23
CA GLY A 126 8.54 -4.20 10.80
C GLY A 126 7.30 -4.30 9.90
N PHE A 127 7.44 -4.05 8.61
CA PHE A 127 6.42 -4.39 7.63
C PHE A 127 6.69 -5.76 7.01
N ALA A 128 5.65 -6.41 6.51
CA ALA A 128 5.74 -7.61 5.70
C ALA A 128 5.03 -7.38 4.37
N VAL A 129 5.67 -7.74 3.26
CA VAL A 129 5.02 -7.69 1.94
C VAL A 129 3.94 -8.77 1.86
N TYR A 130 2.81 -8.45 1.23
CA TYR A 130 1.80 -9.46 0.92
C TYR A 130 2.24 -10.26 -0.32
N GLU A 131 2.23 -11.59 -0.23
CA GLU A 131 2.83 -12.47 -1.26
C GLU A 131 2.23 -12.32 -2.67
N HIS A 132 0.97 -11.87 -2.77
CA HIS A 132 0.29 -11.68 -4.04
C HIS A 132 0.34 -10.25 -4.58
N GLU A 133 0.85 -9.29 -3.78
CA GLU A 133 0.84 -7.86 -4.10
C GLU A 133 2.15 -7.20 -3.68
N TRP A 134 3.08 -7.03 -4.60
CA TRP A 134 4.40 -6.44 -4.32
C TRP A 134 4.36 -5.01 -3.75
N TRP A 135 3.27 -4.32 -3.93
CA TRP A 135 3.04 -2.95 -3.46
C TRP A 135 2.40 -2.88 -2.08
N HIS A 136 1.79 -3.98 -1.59
CA HIS A 136 1.06 -4.03 -0.33
C HIS A 136 1.94 -4.51 0.83
N PHE A 137 2.02 -3.70 1.87
CA PHE A 137 2.81 -3.97 3.06
C PHE A 137 1.96 -3.86 4.32
N ASP A 138 1.99 -4.92 5.13
CA ASP A 138 1.32 -5.01 6.42
C ASP A 138 2.28 -4.69 7.55
N PHE A 139 1.90 -3.79 8.46
CA PHE A 139 2.64 -3.57 9.69
C PHE A 139 2.39 -4.70 10.69
N ALA A 140 3.47 -5.24 11.30
CA ALA A 140 3.42 -6.46 12.10
C ALA A 140 2.40 -6.42 13.26
N GLU A 141 2.24 -5.25 13.90
CA GLU A 141 1.36 -5.08 15.05
C GLU A 141 -0.12 -4.81 14.69
N TRP A 142 -0.54 -5.03 13.47
CA TRP A 142 -1.90 -4.70 13.00
C TRP A 142 -3.03 -5.30 13.84
N ARG A 143 -2.78 -6.43 14.53
CA ARG A 143 -3.79 -7.10 15.38
C ARG A 143 -4.16 -6.30 16.62
N ALA A 144 -3.31 -5.38 17.06
CA ALA A 144 -3.58 -4.50 18.21
C ALA A 144 -4.61 -3.40 17.91
N TYR A 145 -4.98 -3.19 16.65
CA TYR A 145 -5.85 -2.10 16.25
C TYR A 145 -7.18 -2.60 15.70
N PRO A 146 -8.31 -1.97 16.10
CA PRO A 146 -9.62 -2.32 15.60
C PRO A 146 -9.82 -1.89 14.14
N ILE A 147 -10.83 -2.48 13.50
CA ILE A 147 -11.33 -2.01 12.20
C ILE A 147 -11.98 -0.64 12.40
N GLY A 148 -11.53 0.35 11.62
CA GLY A 148 -12.05 1.71 11.62
C GLY A 148 -12.95 1.99 10.42
N ASN A 149 -13.87 2.93 10.60
CA ASN A 149 -14.75 3.42 9.53
C ASN A 149 -14.92 4.95 9.60
N VAL A 150 -13.88 5.66 9.98
CA VAL A 150 -13.88 7.12 10.03
C VAL A 150 -13.50 7.67 8.66
N PRO A 151 -14.38 8.39 7.95
CA PRO A 151 -14.05 9.00 6.66
C PRO A 151 -13.06 10.17 6.82
N PHE A 152 -12.41 10.57 5.73
CA PHE A 152 -11.45 11.70 5.73
C PHE A 152 -11.32 12.35 4.36
#